data_08ecfd2e9d49ff43894a02ae58fdc2c8
#
_entry.id   08ecfd2e9d49ff43894a02ae58fdc2c8
#
_cell.length_a   1.000
_cell.length_b   1.000
_cell.length_c   1.000
_cell.angle_alpha   90.00
_cell.angle_beta   90.00
_cell.angle_gamma   90.00
#
_symmetry.space_group_name_H-M   'P 1'
#
loop_
_entity.id
_entity.type
_entity.pdbx_description
1 polymer ?
#
loop_
_entity_poly.entity_id
_entity_poly.type
_entity_poly.pdbx_seq_one_letter_code
_entity_poly.pdbx_strand_id
1 'polypeptide(L)'
;MSNPIGQRAVVIGAGIGGLSAAGVLAPYFRQVLVLERDVLTPRAEARLGVPQGRHPHGLLAGGLKALNEIFPGYEDALIQAGGVPVGVARDIRFEHPEIGRLPQRELGPSLVCASRPLLELVLRQRVEGIANVEIRSGCKVTEIVSAVSSANVRGVRLVNQSGVSSAIDADLVVDASGRGTPTAALFDSLDIEQPETTAVDVNLYYTSTVVELPEGASKNWKLVLTLNDPPRIGDRAVLVPMEGNRWMVTIGQRGRLQRIDGWNEYVSAFRNLITPTIHDALLHARPVEDLRQFAFPTSSWRHFERSPRLPRGLLPIADSFCRFNPINGQGMSSAALQARLLRNVLEDAVAESDPVVALQEGFMAGIASVLETPWAMATNRDLLFPDVRGLRPENFQEGIEFESAMFRAAVTDPVVHKAAMDVNQLLQPRVLLRSPHIIERIEAANGGRIGWSHPSVMAASSSLNLRTTV
;
A
#
# COMPACT_ATOMS: atom_id res chain seq x y z
N MET A 1 -20.81 16.65 19.57
CA MET A 1 -20.40 16.63 18.17
C MET A 1 -19.73 17.96 17.88
N SER A 2 -18.48 17.94 17.43
CA SER A 2 -17.76 19.17 17.02
C SER A 2 -18.50 19.82 15.84
N ASN A 3 -18.45 21.15 15.74
CA ASN A 3 -18.97 21.83 14.55
C ASN A 3 -18.23 21.31 13.30
N PRO A 4 -18.96 20.98 12.23
CA PRO A 4 -18.31 20.49 10.99
C PRO A 4 -17.41 21.60 10.43
N ILE A 5 -16.23 21.19 9.92
CA ILE A 5 -15.24 22.09 9.29
C ILE A 5 -15.64 22.51 7.86
N GLY A 6 -16.64 21.82 7.28
CA GLY A 6 -17.17 22.13 5.95
C GLY A 6 -18.53 21.52 5.71
N GLN A 7 -19.20 21.96 4.65
CA GLN A 7 -20.50 21.44 4.25
C GLN A 7 -20.34 20.11 3.53
N ARG A 8 -19.42 20.03 2.56
CA ARG A 8 -19.23 18.81 1.76
C ARG A 8 -17.76 18.53 1.47
N ALA A 9 -17.38 17.26 1.71
CA ALA A 9 -16.18 16.67 1.14
C ALA A 9 -16.55 15.73 -0.02
N VAL A 10 -15.82 15.82 -1.13
CA VAL A 10 -15.93 14.89 -2.26
C VAL A 10 -14.68 14.03 -2.31
N VAL A 11 -14.86 12.71 -2.38
CA VAL A 11 -13.78 11.74 -2.52
C VAL A 11 -13.88 11.09 -3.90
N ILE A 12 -12.83 11.18 -4.70
CA ILE A 12 -12.75 10.61 -6.04
C ILE A 12 -12.15 9.21 -5.96
N GLY A 13 -12.96 8.18 -6.22
CA GLY A 13 -12.59 6.77 -6.19
C GLY A 13 -13.00 6.05 -4.90
N ALA A 14 -13.61 4.86 -5.06
CA ALA A 14 -14.06 3.98 -3.99
C ALA A 14 -13.11 2.76 -3.80
N GLY A 15 -11.81 2.95 -3.96
CA GLY A 15 -10.79 1.99 -3.54
C GLY A 15 -10.49 2.12 -2.04
N ILE A 16 -9.57 1.30 -1.51
CA ILE A 16 -9.22 1.31 -0.06
C ILE A 16 -8.89 2.73 0.42
N GLY A 17 -8.08 3.51 -0.32
CA GLY A 17 -7.71 4.87 0.09
C GLY A 17 -8.91 5.82 0.17
N GLY A 18 -9.79 5.81 -0.86
CA GLY A 18 -10.96 6.69 -0.88
C GLY A 18 -12.00 6.31 0.16
N LEU A 19 -12.28 5.02 0.33
CA LEU A 19 -13.22 4.54 1.37
C LEU A 19 -12.70 4.86 2.77
N SER A 20 -11.39 4.69 3.01
CA SER A 20 -10.77 5.02 4.30
C SER A 20 -10.83 6.53 4.57
N ALA A 21 -10.52 7.37 3.57
CA ALA A 21 -10.63 8.82 3.69
C ALA A 21 -12.09 9.25 3.96
N ALA A 22 -13.07 8.64 3.29
CA ALA A 22 -14.49 8.96 3.50
C ALA A 22 -14.92 8.69 4.95
N GLY A 23 -14.51 7.54 5.53
CA GLY A 23 -14.80 7.23 6.92
C GLY A 23 -14.18 8.22 7.91
N VAL A 24 -12.94 8.63 7.64
CA VAL A 24 -12.21 9.62 8.46
C VAL A 24 -12.84 11.01 8.37
N LEU A 25 -13.31 11.43 7.18
CA LEU A 25 -13.90 12.75 6.96
C LEU A 25 -15.32 12.87 7.49
N ALA A 26 -16.05 11.76 7.64
CA ALA A 26 -17.45 11.75 8.02
C ALA A 26 -17.77 12.54 9.31
N PRO A 27 -16.99 12.46 10.41
CA PRO A 27 -17.28 13.24 11.62
C PRO A 27 -17.11 14.76 11.45
N TYR A 28 -16.41 15.19 10.39
CA TYR A 28 -15.95 16.57 10.22
C TYR A 28 -16.68 17.35 9.13
N PHE A 29 -17.44 16.67 8.27
CA PHE A 29 -18.25 17.31 7.21
C PHE A 29 -19.72 16.98 7.37
N ARG A 30 -20.60 17.90 6.96
CA ARG A 30 -22.05 17.63 6.98
C ARG A 30 -22.43 16.51 6.00
N GLN A 31 -21.71 16.42 4.88
CA GLN A 31 -21.87 15.37 3.87
C GLN A 31 -20.49 14.96 3.33
N VAL A 32 -20.26 13.65 3.18
CA VAL A 32 -19.15 13.10 2.42
C VAL A 32 -19.72 12.33 1.22
N LEU A 33 -19.25 12.68 0.02
CA LEU A 33 -19.70 12.06 -1.21
C LEU A 33 -18.52 11.34 -1.88
N VAL A 34 -18.62 10.02 -2.00
CA VAL A 34 -17.66 9.20 -2.73
C VAL A 34 -18.14 8.98 -4.15
N LEU A 35 -17.33 9.32 -5.14
CA LEU A 35 -17.63 9.20 -6.57
C LEU A 35 -16.78 8.11 -7.19
N GLU A 36 -17.40 7.03 -7.65
CA GLU A 36 -16.71 5.89 -8.28
C GLU A 36 -17.16 5.73 -9.73
N ARG A 37 -16.17 5.61 -10.64
CA ARG A 37 -16.43 5.46 -12.07
C ARG A 37 -17.01 4.09 -12.45
N ASP A 38 -16.59 3.03 -11.74
CA ASP A 38 -17.12 1.69 -11.95
C ASP A 38 -18.50 1.54 -11.30
N VAL A 39 -19.30 0.62 -11.82
CA VAL A 39 -20.51 0.17 -11.15
C VAL A 39 -20.12 -0.74 -10.00
N LEU A 40 -20.59 -0.42 -8.80
CA LEU A 40 -20.35 -1.23 -7.61
C LEU A 40 -21.52 -2.19 -7.41
N THR A 41 -21.22 -3.48 -7.33
CA THR A 41 -22.20 -4.53 -7.05
C THR A 41 -22.19 -4.89 -5.55
N PRO A 42 -23.26 -5.50 -5.02
CA PRO A 42 -23.29 -5.98 -3.63
C PRO A 42 -22.43 -7.23 -3.40
N ARG A 43 -21.67 -7.67 -4.41
CA ARG A 43 -20.80 -8.86 -4.37
C ARG A 43 -19.33 -8.48 -4.41
N ALA A 44 -18.48 -9.41 -3.95
CA ALA A 44 -17.04 -9.30 -4.05
C ALA A 44 -16.57 -9.68 -5.48
N GLU A 45 -16.67 -8.74 -6.42
CA GLU A 45 -16.34 -8.94 -7.83
C GLU A 45 -15.22 -8.01 -8.27
N ALA A 46 -14.30 -8.53 -9.10
CA ALA A 46 -13.24 -7.72 -9.69
C ALA A 46 -13.83 -6.72 -10.68
N ARG A 47 -13.36 -5.47 -10.66
CA ARG A 47 -13.86 -4.37 -11.48
C ARG A 47 -12.79 -3.79 -12.40
N LEU A 48 -13.21 -3.17 -13.50
CA LEU A 48 -12.30 -2.69 -14.55
C LEU A 48 -11.35 -1.58 -14.06
N GLY A 49 -11.83 -0.74 -13.17
CA GLY A 49 -11.03 0.35 -12.59
C GLY A 49 -9.92 -0.12 -11.65
N VAL A 50 -9.95 -1.39 -11.23
CA VAL A 50 -8.96 -2.00 -10.33
C VAL A 50 -8.38 -3.25 -10.99
N PRO A 51 -7.59 -3.13 -12.08
CA PRO A 51 -7.05 -4.28 -12.81
C PRO A 51 -6.17 -5.18 -11.94
N GLN A 52 -5.48 -4.61 -10.95
CA GLN A 52 -4.71 -5.34 -9.95
C GLN A 52 -5.57 -6.20 -9.02
N GLY A 53 -6.88 -6.05 -9.00
CA GLY A 53 -7.80 -6.84 -8.17
C GLY A 53 -7.79 -8.35 -8.43
N ARG A 54 -7.15 -8.79 -9.50
CA ARG A 54 -6.97 -10.20 -9.89
C ARG A 54 -5.59 -10.76 -9.57
N HIS A 55 -4.84 -10.09 -8.70
CA HIS A 55 -3.52 -10.50 -8.21
C HIS A 55 -3.56 -10.77 -6.70
N PRO A 56 -2.55 -11.44 -6.12
CA PRO A 56 -2.48 -11.69 -4.69
C PRO A 56 -2.57 -10.43 -3.85
N HIS A 57 -3.37 -10.49 -2.79
CA HIS A 57 -3.51 -9.40 -1.84
C HIS A 57 -3.44 -9.92 -0.41
N GLY A 58 -2.75 -9.17 0.43
CA GLY A 58 -2.75 -9.30 1.88
C GLY A 58 -2.78 -7.90 2.48
N LEU A 59 -3.63 -7.71 3.47
CA LEU A 59 -3.63 -6.47 4.23
C LEU A 59 -2.61 -6.62 5.35
N LEU A 60 -1.45 -5.95 5.20
CA LEU A 60 -0.37 -6.00 6.19
C LEU A 60 -0.87 -5.55 7.56
N ALA A 61 -0.26 -6.06 8.63
CA ALA A 61 -0.69 -5.81 10.01
C ALA A 61 -0.84 -4.33 10.37
N GLY A 62 0.06 -3.45 9.88
CA GLY A 62 -0.05 -2.00 10.10
C GLY A 62 -1.25 -1.37 9.42
N GLY A 63 -1.56 -1.79 8.19
CA GLY A 63 -2.76 -1.35 7.47
C GLY A 63 -4.05 -1.88 8.09
N LEU A 64 -4.05 -3.14 8.52
CA LEU A 64 -5.17 -3.76 9.23
C LEU A 64 -5.46 -3.03 10.54
N LYS A 65 -4.43 -2.73 11.33
CA LYS A 65 -4.55 -1.92 12.55
C LYS A 65 -5.13 -0.54 12.26
N ALA A 66 -4.63 0.16 11.23
CA ALA A 66 -5.14 1.47 10.85
C ALA A 66 -6.63 1.43 10.44
N LEU A 67 -7.04 0.41 9.67
CA LEU A 67 -8.45 0.25 9.30
C LEU A 67 -9.33 -0.10 10.51
N ASN A 68 -8.85 -0.91 11.44
CA ASN A 68 -9.59 -1.20 12.68
C ASN A 68 -9.75 0.04 13.58
N GLU A 69 -8.76 0.93 13.61
CA GLU A 69 -8.85 2.21 14.33
C GLU A 69 -9.87 3.17 13.69
N ILE A 70 -10.00 3.15 12.36
CA ILE A 70 -10.99 3.98 11.62
C ILE A 70 -12.36 3.33 11.64
N PHE A 71 -12.43 2.00 11.48
CA PHE A 71 -13.65 1.21 11.39
C PHE A 71 -13.60 0.06 12.41
N PRO A 72 -13.94 0.29 13.67
CA PRO A 72 -13.92 -0.75 14.71
C PRO A 72 -14.64 -2.03 14.29
N GLY A 73 -13.97 -3.19 14.46
CA GLY A 73 -14.48 -4.50 14.05
C GLY A 73 -14.36 -4.81 12.55
N TYR A 74 -13.56 -4.04 11.79
CA TYR A 74 -13.29 -4.35 10.37
C TYR A 74 -12.60 -5.70 10.18
N GLU A 75 -11.57 -6.01 11.01
CA GLU A 75 -10.85 -7.28 10.96
C GLU A 75 -11.77 -8.47 11.21
N ASP A 76 -12.59 -8.40 12.25
CA ASP A 76 -13.56 -9.47 12.57
C ASP A 76 -14.55 -9.69 11.42
N ALA A 77 -15.07 -8.60 10.84
CA ALA A 77 -15.97 -8.70 9.70
C ALA A 77 -15.30 -9.29 8.47
N LEU A 78 -14.03 -8.95 8.23
CA LEU A 78 -13.25 -9.50 7.12
C LEU A 78 -12.99 -11.01 7.30
N ILE A 79 -12.64 -11.44 8.51
CA ILE A 79 -12.46 -12.86 8.84
C ILE A 79 -13.78 -13.62 8.72
N GLN A 80 -14.90 -13.06 9.22
CA GLN A 80 -16.22 -13.66 9.09
C GLN A 80 -16.67 -13.78 7.62
N ALA A 81 -16.26 -12.85 6.77
CA ALA A 81 -16.51 -12.90 5.33
C ALA A 81 -15.61 -13.90 4.57
N GLY A 82 -14.67 -14.55 5.26
CA GLY A 82 -13.78 -15.57 4.69
C GLY A 82 -12.31 -15.15 4.58
N GLY A 83 -11.94 -13.95 5.04
CA GLY A 83 -10.54 -13.54 5.12
C GLY A 83 -9.72 -14.49 5.99
N VAL A 84 -8.51 -14.80 5.55
CA VAL A 84 -7.63 -15.81 6.19
C VAL A 84 -6.57 -15.11 7.03
N PRO A 85 -6.59 -15.24 8.37
CA PRO A 85 -5.54 -14.68 9.21
C PRO A 85 -4.24 -15.51 9.08
N VAL A 86 -3.12 -14.80 8.92
CA VAL A 86 -1.78 -15.36 8.73
C VAL A 86 -0.84 -14.71 9.75
N GLY A 87 -0.31 -15.50 10.68
CA GLY A 87 0.70 -15.03 11.65
C GLY A 87 2.01 -14.70 10.95
N VAL A 88 2.48 -13.46 11.13
CA VAL A 88 3.54 -12.85 10.30
C VAL A 88 4.82 -13.68 10.23
N ALA A 89 5.33 -14.20 11.31
CA ALA A 89 6.53 -15.04 11.26
C ALA A 89 6.22 -16.52 11.55
N ARG A 90 5.05 -16.83 12.11
CA ARG A 90 4.63 -18.19 12.40
C ARG A 90 4.17 -18.94 11.16
N ASP A 91 3.33 -18.28 10.35
CA ASP A 91 2.61 -18.92 9.24
C ASP A 91 3.23 -18.60 7.87
N ILE A 92 4.18 -17.62 7.81
CA ILE A 92 4.84 -17.22 6.57
C ILE A 92 6.15 -18.00 6.39
N ARG A 93 6.28 -18.64 5.24
CA ARG A 93 7.56 -19.12 4.75
C ARG A 93 8.22 -18.01 3.93
N PHE A 94 9.10 -17.27 4.57
CA PHE A 94 9.85 -16.18 3.96
C PHE A 94 11.19 -16.69 3.45
N GLU A 95 11.35 -16.77 2.12
CA GLU A 95 12.51 -17.30 1.44
C GLU A 95 13.39 -16.16 0.90
N HIS A 96 14.65 -16.17 1.30
CA HIS A 96 15.61 -15.10 1.05
C HIS A 96 16.91 -15.66 0.45
N PRO A 97 17.49 -15.03 -0.61
CA PRO A 97 18.63 -15.61 -1.32
C PRO A 97 19.86 -15.82 -0.46
N GLU A 98 20.12 -14.95 0.50
CA GLU A 98 21.33 -14.97 1.31
C GLU A 98 21.26 -15.92 2.52
N ILE A 99 20.08 -16.02 3.15
CA ILE A 99 19.90 -16.79 4.38
C ILE A 99 19.07 -18.08 4.20
N GLY A 100 18.67 -18.35 2.97
CA GLY A 100 17.75 -19.44 2.64
C GLY A 100 16.32 -19.16 3.07
N ARG A 101 16.06 -19.10 4.38
CA ARG A 101 14.74 -18.75 4.92
C ARG A 101 14.84 -18.17 6.32
N LEU A 102 13.89 -17.33 6.68
CA LEU A 102 13.70 -16.93 8.07
C LEU A 102 13.07 -18.09 8.88
N PRO A 103 13.47 -18.27 10.14
CA PRO A 103 12.85 -19.25 11.02
C PRO A 103 11.40 -18.86 11.35
N GLN A 104 10.53 -19.84 11.44
CA GLN A 104 9.16 -19.60 11.90
C GLN A 104 9.13 -19.43 13.42
N ARG A 105 8.56 -18.29 13.87
CA ARG A 105 8.45 -17.92 15.28
C ARG A 105 7.10 -17.27 15.54
N GLU A 106 6.59 -17.39 16.76
CA GLU A 106 5.47 -16.58 17.21
C GLU A 106 5.97 -15.18 17.62
N LEU A 107 5.69 -14.18 16.81
CA LEU A 107 6.09 -12.77 17.03
C LEU A 107 4.90 -11.85 17.33
N GLY A 108 3.69 -12.39 17.37
CA GLY A 108 2.45 -11.70 17.73
C GLY A 108 1.63 -11.17 16.56
N PRO A 109 2.16 -10.31 15.64
CA PRO A 109 1.33 -9.72 14.59
C PRO A 109 0.78 -10.73 13.59
N SER A 110 -0.42 -10.45 13.08
CA SER A 110 -1.03 -11.18 11.97
C SER A 110 -1.43 -10.19 10.87
N LEU A 111 -1.43 -10.66 9.64
CA LEU A 111 -2.06 -10.01 8.49
C LEU A 111 -3.28 -10.82 8.07
N VAL A 112 -4.17 -10.24 7.28
CA VAL A 112 -5.31 -10.95 6.71
C VAL A 112 -5.18 -11.00 5.19
N CYS A 113 -5.20 -12.22 4.65
CA CYS A 113 -5.21 -12.50 3.22
C CYS A 113 -6.65 -12.70 2.74
N ALA A 114 -7.00 -12.06 1.64
CA ALA A 114 -8.28 -12.21 0.98
C ALA A 114 -8.18 -11.67 -0.46
N SER A 115 -9.15 -11.96 -1.31
CA SER A 115 -9.22 -11.29 -2.59
C SER A 115 -9.41 -9.78 -2.43
N ARG A 116 -8.89 -9.00 -3.33
CA ARG A 116 -9.08 -7.54 -3.34
C ARG A 116 -10.55 -7.13 -3.36
N PRO A 117 -11.43 -7.78 -4.15
CA PRO A 117 -12.86 -7.52 -4.11
C PRO A 117 -13.47 -7.72 -2.73
N LEU A 118 -13.06 -8.76 -1.98
CA LEU A 118 -13.59 -9.00 -0.64
C LEU A 118 -13.13 -7.93 0.36
N LEU A 119 -11.85 -7.56 0.33
CA LEU A 119 -11.29 -6.48 1.15
C LEU A 119 -12.06 -5.16 0.93
N GLU A 120 -12.30 -4.80 -0.34
CA GLU A 120 -13.03 -3.58 -0.68
C GLU A 120 -14.53 -3.66 -0.33
N LEU A 121 -15.16 -4.81 -0.52
CA LEU A 121 -16.58 -4.99 -0.19
C LEU A 121 -16.82 -4.80 1.30
N VAL A 122 -16.05 -5.47 2.15
CA VAL A 122 -16.21 -5.35 3.62
C VAL A 122 -15.95 -3.93 4.09
N LEU A 123 -14.95 -3.24 3.54
CA LEU A 123 -14.68 -1.84 3.86
C LEU A 123 -15.81 -0.93 3.39
N ARG A 124 -16.31 -1.13 2.17
CA ARG A 124 -17.42 -0.36 1.62
C ARG A 124 -18.69 -0.50 2.46
N GLN A 125 -19.04 -1.70 2.92
CA GLN A 125 -20.19 -1.93 3.79
C GLN A 125 -20.07 -1.14 5.11
N ARG A 126 -18.86 -1.00 5.66
CA ARG A 126 -18.62 -0.13 6.83
C ARG A 126 -18.86 1.34 6.51
N VAL A 127 -18.44 1.81 5.35
CA VAL A 127 -18.64 3.20 4.90
C VAL A 127 -20.09 3.49 4.57
N GLU A 128 -20.81 2.57 3.90
CA GLU A 128 -22.24 2.67 3.59
C GLU A 128 -23.11 2.74 4.86
N GLY A 129 -22.63 2.20 5.99
CA GLY A 129 -23.29 2.31 7.29
C GLY A 129 -23.16 3.68 7.97
N ILE A 130 -22.40 4.63 7.42
CA ILE A 130 -22.20 5.96 8.00
C ILE A 130 -23.26 6.92 7.44
N ALA A 131 -24.11 7.47 8.29
CA ALA A 131 -25.35 8.18 7.90
C ALA A 131 -25.14 9.38 6.95
N ASN A 132 -24.00 10.08 7.04
CA ASN A 132 -23.71 11.27 6.21
C ASN A 132 -22.71 10.98 5.08
N VAL A 133 -22.44 9.71 4.80
CA VAL A 133 -21.60 9.28 3.66
C VAL A 133 -22.49 8.68 2.57
N GLU A 134 -22.34 9.18 1.37
CA GLU A 134 -23.04 8.67 0.18
C GLU A 134 -22.00 8.16 -0.83
N ILE A 135 -22.19 6.94 -1.35
CA ILE A 135 -21.37 6.39 -2.43
C ILE A 135 -22.16 6.38 -3.72
N ARG A 136 -21.70 7.12 -4.73
CA ARG A 136 -22.26 7.13 -6.09
C ARG A 136 -21.35 6.38 -7.04
N SER A 137 -21.80 5.23 -7.48
CA SER A 137 -21.11 4.41 -8.49
C SER A 137 -21.56 4.79 -9.91
N GLY A 138 -20.75 4.43 -10.92
CA GLY A 138 -20.98 4.78 -12.32
C GLY A 138 -20.86 6.29 -12.60
N CYS A 139 -20.09 7.00 -11.79
CA CYS A 139 -19.87 8.43 -11.86
C CYS A 139 -18.38 8.74 -12.10
N LYS A 140 -18.03 9.06 -13.34
CA LYS A 140 -16.65 9.42 -13.71
C LYS A 140 -16.44 10.92 -13.49
N VAL A 141 -15.59 11.28 -12.52
CA VAL A 141 -15.09 12.65 -12.40
C VAL A 141 -14.20 12.97 -13.59
N THR A 142 -14.51 14.05 -14.27
CA THR A 142 -13.81 14.54 -15.47
C THR A 142 -12.93 15.74 -15.17
N GLU A 143 -13.26 16.51 -14.12
CA GLU A 143 -12.57 17.76 -13.78
C GLU A 143 -12.71 18.05 -12.29
N ILE A 144 -11.65 18.55 -11.67
CA ILE A 144 -11.71 19.25 -10.39
C ILE A 144 -11.85 20.73 -10.69
N VAL A 145 -12.93 21.34 -10.21
CA VAL A 145 -13.30 22.72 -10.52
C VAL A 145 -12.70 23.67 -9.50
N SER A 146 -12.01 24.71 -9.97
CA SER A 146 -11.49 25.81 -9.14
C SER A 146 -12.29 27.09 -9.32
N ALA A 147 -12.14 28.04 -8.38
CA ALA A 147 -12.71 29.37 -8.51
C ALA A 147 -11.93 30.16 -9.56
N VAL A 148 -12.65 30.96 -10.37
CA VAL A 148 -12.06 31.79 -11.46
C VAL A 148 -11.02 32.78 -10.96
N SER A 149 -11.19 33.32 -9.74
CA SER A 149 -10.34 34.37 -9.17
C SER A 149 -9.26 33.87 -8.22
N SER A 150 -9.23 32.55 -7.93
CA SER A 150 -8.29 31.94 -6.99
C SER A 150 -8.08 30.48 -7.33
N ALA A 151 -6.94 29.93 -6.90
CA ALA A 151 -6.67 28.50 -7.04
C ALA A 151 -7.47 27.60 -6.08
N ASN A 152 -8.50 28.14 -5.39
CA ASN A 152 -9.29 27.37 -4.45
C ASN A 152 -10.19 26.37 -5.18
N VAL A 153 -10.18 25.13 -4.78
CA VAL A 153 -11.09 24.11 -5.25
C VAL A 153 -12.52 24.45 -4.82
N ARG A 154 -13.48 24.28 -5.72
CA ARG A 154 -14.91 24.52 -5.50
C ARG A 154 -15.77 23.28 -5.65
N GLY A 155 -15.21 22.20 -6.19
CA GLY A 155 -15.93 20.97 -6.40
C GLY A 155 -15.41 20.15 -7.56
N VAL A 156 -16.26 19.37 -8.15
CA VAL A 156 -15.94 18.47 -9.27
C VAL A 156 -17.02 18.52 -10.35
N ARG A 157 -16.62 18.28 -11.59
CA ARG A 157 -17.51 17.94 -12.70
C ARG A 157 -17.44 16.44 -12.96
N LEU A 158 -18.58 15.83 -13.18
CA LEU A 158 -18.65 14.40 -13.44
C LEU A 158 -19.61 14.10 -14.60
N VAL A 159 -19.45 12.90 -15.15
CA VAL A 159 -20.35 12.30 -16.12
C VAL A 159 -20.85 10.97 -15.56
N ASN A 160 -22.18 10.78 -15.55
CA ASN A 160 -22.80 9.53 -15.13
C ASN A 160 -22.84 8.50 -16.28
N GLN A 161 -23.35 7.29 -16.00
CA GLN A 161 -23.47 6.21 -17.00
C GLN A 161 -24.33 6.58 -18.21
N SER A 162 -25.31 7.48 -18.03
CA SER A 162 -26.17 7.95 -19.14
C SER A 162 -25.51 9.06 -19.98
N GLY A 163 -24.26 9.41 -19.71
CA GLY A 163 -23.55 10.51 -20.40
C GLY A 163 -23.95 11.91 -19.92
N VAL A 164 -24.76 12.03 -18.89
CA VAL A 164 -25.18 13.35 -18.35
C VAL A 164 -24.08 13.94 -17.50
N SER A 165 -23.65 15.16 -17.87
CA SER A 165 -22.69 15.94 -17.11
C SER A 165 -23.38 16.73 -16.00
N SER A 166 -22.76 16.78 -14.81
CA SER A 166 -23.20 17.61 -13.69
C SER A 166 -21.99 18.11 -12.89
N ALA A 167 -22.21 19.17 -12.10
CA ALA A 167 -21.22 19.70 -11.19
C ALA A 167 -21.69 19.49 -9.73
N ILE A 168 -20.74 19.28 -8.84
CA ILE A 168 -20.98 19.13 -7.41
C ILE A 168 -20.01 20.05 -6.67
N ASP A 169 -20.55 20.95 -5.85
CA ASP A 169 -19.76 21.85 -5.01
C ASP A 169 -19.17 21.08 -3.82
N ALA A 170 -17.95 21.44 -3.44
CA ALA A 170 -17.24 20.86 -2.30
C ALA A 170 -16.27 21.87 -1.66
N ASP A 171 -16.12 21.80 -0.35
CA ASP A 171 -15.11 22.52 0.42
C ASP A 171 -13.74 21.82 0.39
N LEU A 172 -13.79 20.48 0.23
CA LEU A 172 -12.62 19.61 0.11
C LEU A 172 -12.85 18.55 -0.98
N VAL A 173 -11.87 18.40 -1.87
CA VAL A 173 -11.81 17.29 -2.84
C VAL A 173 -10.61 16.43 -2.54
N VAL A 174 -10.86 15.16 -2.21
CA VAL A 174 -9.82 14.14 -2.00
C VAL A 174 -9.65 13.34 -3.28
N ASP A 175 -8.48 13.41 -3.90
CA ASP A 175 -8.17 12.61 -5.09
C ASP A 175 -7.55 11.27 -4.70
N ALA A 176 -8.40 10.22 -4.63
CA ALA A 176 -8.03 8.82 -4.48
C ALA A 176 -8.26 8.02 -5.79
N SER A 177 -8.22 8.68 -6.94
CA SER A 177 -8.50 8.09 -8.26
C SER A 177 -7.43 7.10 -8.75
N GLY A 178 -6.34 6.95 -8.02
CA GLY A 178 -5.23 6.04 -8.27
C GLY A 178 -4.18 6.62 -9.21
N ARG A 179 -4.51 7.02 -10.41
CA ARG A 179 -3.52 7.63 -11.34
C ARG A 179 -3.31 9.13 -11.13
N GLY A 180 -4.16 9.79 -10.35
CA GLY A 180 -4.08 11.22 -10.06
C GLY A 180 -4.35 12.11 -11.28
N THR A 181 -5.01 11.60 -12.30
CA THR A 181 -5.30 12.34 -13.54
C THR A 181 -6.11 13.62 -13.30
N PRO A 182 -7.16 13.64 -12.43
CA PRO A 182 -7.90 14.87 -12.16
C PRO A 182 -7.05 15.97 -11.49
N THR A 183 -6.17 15.59 -10.57
CA THR A 183 -5.25 16.52 -9.91
C THR A 183 -4.24 17.11 -10.90
N ALA A 184 -3.63 16.27 -11.75
CA ALA A 184 -2.68 16.74 -12.76
C ALA A 184 -3.35 17.72 -13.74
N ALA A 185 -4.56 17.41 -14.21
CA ALA A 185 -5.32 18.29 -15.09
C ALA A 185 -5.68 19.65 -14.42
N LEU A 186 -5.96 19.66 -13.11
CA LEU A 186 -6.19 20.88 -12.37
C LEU A 186 -4.93 21.76 -12.34
N PHE A 187 -3.74 21.16 -12.05
CA PHE A 187 -2.47 21.89 -12.04
C PHE A 187 -2.20 22.54 -13.39
N ASP A 188 -2.37 21.80 -14.49
CA ASP A 188 -2.22 22.32 -15.86
C ASP A 188 -3.19 23.47 -16.14
N SER A 189 -4.45 23.37 -15.71
CA SER A 189 -5.48 24.40 -15.94
C SER A 189 -5.25 25.70 -15.15
N LEU A 190 -4.52 25.61 -14.03
CA LEU A 190 -4.19 26.74 -13.16
C LEU A 190 -2.78 27.30 -13.43
N ASP A 191 -2.06 26.78 -14.43
CA ASP A 191 -0.65 27.09 -14.68
C ASP A 191 0.22 26.96 -13.40
N ILE A 192 -0.03 25.88 -12.66
CA ILE A 192 0.76 25.49 -11.49
C ILE A 192 1.72 24.37 -11.92
N GLU A 193 2.98 24.52 -11.55
CA GLU A 193 3.99 23.51 -11.83
C GLU A 193 3.60 22.16 -11.21
N GLN A 194 3.70 21.09 -12.01
CA GLN A 194 3.47 19.73 -11.53
C GLN A 194 4.49 19.38 -10.45
N PRO A 195 4.09 18.60 -9.40
CA PRO A 195 5.01 18.23 -8.34
C PRO A 195 6.18 17.42 -8.88
N GLU A 196 7.37 17.63 -8.33
CA GLU A 196 8.51 16.77 -8.57
C GLU A 196 8.11 15.31 -8.40
N THR A 197 8.60 14.43 -9.26
CA THR A 197 8.28 13.01 -9.19
C THR A 197 9.55 12.18 -9.12
N THR A 198 9.72 11.47 -8.02
CA THR A 198 10.72 10.39 -7.94
C THR A 198 10.14 9.15 -8.57
N ALA A 199 10.85 8.61 -9.57
CA ALA A 199 10.42 7.42 -10.31
C ALA A 199 11.50 6.34 -10.31
N VAL A 200 11.05 5.08 -10.27
CA VAL A 200 11.91 3.89 -10.44
C VAL A 200 11.28 3.00 -11.49
N ASP A 201 11.96 2.86 -12.63
CA ASP A 201 11.49 2.05 -13.76
C ASP A 201 11.84 0.59 -13.52
N VAL A 202 10.83 -0.18 -13.11
CA VAL A 202 11.04 -1.56 -12.67
C VAL A 202 10.80 -2.61 -13.74
N ASN A 203 10.02 -2.29 -14.78
CA ASN A 203 9.68 -3.18 -15.90
C ASN A 203 9.28 -4.59 -15.45
N LEU A 204 8.32 -4.67 -14.54
CA LEU A 204 7.84 -5.92 -13.99
C LEU A 204 6.56 -6.37 -14.67
N TYR A 205 6.47 -7.67 -14.87
CA TYR A 205 5.28 -8.36 -15.39
C TYR A 205 4.84 -9.40 -14.39
N TYR A 206 3.58 -9.36 -14.03
CA TYR A 206 2.98 -10.30 -13.09
C TYR A 206 2.07 -11.25 -13.86
N THR A 207 2.25 -12.55 -13.66
CA THR A 207 1.30 -13.57 -14.10
C THR A 207 0.71 -14.22 -12.87
N SER A 208 -0.61 -14.16 -12.72
CA SER A 208 -1.34 -14.65 -11.55
C SER A 208 -2.51 -15.53 -11.94
N THR A 209 -2.86 -16.44 -11.05
CA THR A 209 -4.09 -17.22 -11.12
C THR A 209 -4.55 -17.66 -9.75
N VAL A 210 -5.75 -18.19 -9.66
CA VAL A 210 -6.32 -18.81 -8.47
C VAL A 210 -6.26 -20.34 -8.64
N VAL A 211 -5.82 -21.02 -7.58
CA VAL A 211 -5.68 -22.47 -7.56
C VAL A 211 -6.31 -23.06 -6.29
N GLU A 212 -6.66 -24.32 -6.37
CA GLU A 212 -6.90 -25.19 -5.21
C GLU A 212 -5.67 -26.07 -4.99
N LEU A 213 -5.18 -26.09 -3.76
CA LEU A 213 -4.11 -27.00 -3.35
C LEU A 213 -4.71 -28.27 -2.76
N PRO A 214 -4.10 -29.44 -3.01
CA PRO A 214 -4.53 -30.67 -2.36
C PRO A 214 -4.33 -30.59 -0.83
N GLU A 215 -5.12 -31.34 -0.11
CA GLU A 215 -5.01 -31.43 1.35
C GLU A 215 -3.59 -31.85 1.77
N GLY A 216 -3.02 -31.12 2.74
CA GLY A 216 -1.65 -31.38 3.21
C GLY A 216 -0.53 -30.82 2.35
N ALA A 217 -0.79 -30.14 1.24
CA ALA A 217 0.23 -29.49 0.41
C ALA A 217 1.00 -28.41 1.18
N SER A 218 0.34 -27.74 2.13
CA SER A 218 0.95 -26.75 3.03
C SER A 218 1.11 -27.35 4.44
N LYS A 219 2.21 -28.03 4.69
CA LYS A 219 2.42 -28.73 5.98
C LYS A 219 2.69 -27.79 7.17
N ASN A 220 3.39 -26.68 6.95
CA ASN A 220 3.85 -25.80 8.02
C ASN A 220 3.87 -24.31 7.64
N TRP A 221 3.11 -23.90 6.63
CA TRP A 221 2.97 -22.50 6.21
C TRP A 221 1.56 -22.24 5.68
N LYS A 222 1.11 -20.98 5.79
CA LYS A 222 -0.12 -20.49 5.17
C LYS A 222 0.18 -19.47 4.06
N LEU A 223 1.42 -18.99 3.96
CA LEU A 223 1.87 -18.07 2.93
C LEU A 223 3.31 -18.39 2.58
N VAL A 224 3.65 -18.35 1.30
CA VAL A 224 5.03 -18.44 0.81
C VAL A 224 5.38 -17.16 0.08
N LEU A 225 6.47 -16.53 0.48
CA LEU A 225 7.06 -15.39 -0.21
C LEU A 225 8.49 -15.75 -0.58
N THR A 226 8.77 -15.84 -1.89
CA THR A 226 10.10 -16.12 -2.43
C THR A 226 10.65 -14.85 -3.07
N LEU A 227 11.72 -14.30 -2.50
CA LEU A 227 12.35 -13.10 -3.00
C LEU A 227 13.22 -13.39 -4.23
N ASN A 228 13.47 -12.36 -5.01
CA ASN A 228 14.48 -12.36 -6.08
C ASN A 228 15.90 -12.31 -5.50
N ASP A 229 16.90 -12.56 -6.35
CA ASP A 229 18.34 -12.50 -6.00
C ASP A 229 19.08 -11.55 -6.96
N PRO A 230 18.95 -10.24 -6.75
CA PRO A 230 19.61 -9.26 -7.62
C PRO A 230 21.14 -9.36 -7.58
N PRO A 231 21.83 -9.18 -8.71
CA PRO A 231 21.30 -9.02 -10.06
C PRO A 231 21.08 -10.35 -10.80
N ARG A 232 21.27 -11.51 -10.15
CA ARG A 232 21.32 -12.83 -10.77
C ARG A 232 19.95 -13.38 -11.16
N ILE A 233 18.97 -13.29 -10.26
CA ILE A 233 17.61 -13.80 -10.46
C ILE A 233 16.64 -12.65 -10.28
N GLY A 234 15.95 -12.27 -11.37
CA GLY A 234 14.94 -11.21 -11.35
C GLY A 234 13.57 -11.67 -10.86
N ASP A 235 13.30 -12.96 -11.00
CA ASP A 235 12.01 -13.55 -10.71
C ASP A 235 11.77 -13.69 -9.20
N ARG A 236 10.54 -13.43 -8.79
CA ARG A 236 10.06 -13.57 -7.42
C ARG A 236 8.61 -14.03 -7.42
N ALA A 237 8.15 -14.65 -6.35
CA ALA A 237 6.80 -15.20 -6.33
C ALA A 237 6.17 -15.14 -4.95
N VAL A 238 4.84 -15.16 -4.95
CA VAL A 238 4.05 -15.29 -3.73
C VAL A 238 2.88 -16.24 -3.95
N LEU A 239 2.61 -17.05 -2.94
CA LEU A 239 1.45 -17.93 -2.85
C LEU A 239 0.72 -17.59 -1.55
N VAL A 240 -0.52 -17.09 -1.66
CA VAL A 240 -1.31 -16.60 -0.52
C VAL A 240 -2.66 -17.29 -0.46
N PRO A 241 -3.18 -17.59 0.75
CA PRO A 241 -4.52 -18.11 0.90
C PRO A 241 -5.56 -17.01 0.63
N MET A 242 -6.75 -17.38 0.26
CA MET A 242 -7.89 -16.50 0.11
C MET A 242 -9.18 -17.22 0.55
N GLU A 243 -10.27 -16.50 0.56
CA GLU A 243 -11.59 -17.04 0.88
C GLU A 243 -11.96 -18.25 0.02
N GLY A 244 -12.79 -19.14 0.58
CA GLY A 244 -13.28 -20.34 -0.11
C GLY A 244 -12.25 -21.46 -0.23
N ASN A 245 -11.28 -21.51 0.67
CA ASN A 245 -10.18 -22.52 0.67
C ASN A 245 -9.38 -22.55 -0.64
N ARG A 246 -9.25 -21.38 -1.28
CA ARG A 246 -8.49 -21.19 -2.52
C ARG A 246 -7.19 -20.45 -2.23
N TRP A 247 -6.31 -20.49 -3.19
CA TRP A 247 -5.00 -19.86 -3.14
C TRP A 247 -4.79 -18.99 -4.36
N MET A 248 -4.25 -17.81 -4.15
CA MET A 248 -3.81 -16.98 -5.25
C MET A 248 -2.30 -17.04 -5.36
N VAL A 249 -1.80 -17.31 -6.55
CA VAL A 249 -0.38 -17.44 -6.85
C VAL A 249 0.01 -16.44 -7.93
N THR A 250 1.18 -15.80 -7.76
CA THR A 250 1.76 -14.93 -8.77
C THR A 250 3.26 -15.14 -8.88
N ILE A 251 3.74 -15.04 -10.11
CA ILE A 251 5.15 -14.85 -10.40
C ILE A 251 5.34 -13.45 -10.99
N GLY A 252 6.30 -12.71 -10.45
CA GLY A 252 6.76 -11.43 -10.96
C GLY A 252 8.08 -11.62 -11.71
N GLN A 253 8.10 -11.27 -12.99
CA GLN A 253 9.25 -11.43 -13.89
C GLN A 253 9.72 -10.08 -14.40
N ARG A 254 11.03 -9.91 -14.55
CA ARG A 254 11.63 -8.65 -15.03
C ARG A 254 11.96 -8.70 -16.52
N GLY A 255 11.97 -7.52 -17.13
CA GLY A 255 12.43 -7.35 -18.51
C GLY A 255 11.34 -7.49 -19.53
N ARG A 256 11.47 -8.40 -20.50
CA ARG A 256 10.46 -8.59 -21.55
C ARG A 256 9.32 -9.45 -21.05
N LEU A 257 8.09 -9.04 -21.38
CA LEU A 257 6.92 -9.88 -21.16
C LEU A 257 7.11 -11.22 -21.88
N GLN A 258 7.31 -12.27 -21.11
CA GLN A 258 7.17 -13.64 -21.62
C GLN A 258 5.69 -13.98 -21.51
N ARG A 259 5.07 -14.18 -22.68
CA ARG A 259 3.71 -14.66 -22.70
C ARG A 259 3.71 -16.10 -22.21
N ILE A 260 2.99 -16.34 -21.14
CA ILE A 260 2.81 -17.69 -20.58
C ILE A 260 1.47 -18.20 -21.09
N ASP A 261 1.51 -19.19 -21.96
CA ASP A 261 0.34 -19.76 -22.62
C ASP A 261 0.01 -21.13 -22.03
N GLY A 262 -0.59 -21.13 -20.85
CA GLY A 262 -1.14 -22.35 -20.25
C GLY A 262 -0.49 -22.78 -18.93
N TRP A 263 -1.16 -23.73 -18.29
CA TRP A 263 -0.84 -24.16 -16.94
C TRP A 263 0.57 -24.76 -16.79
N ASN A 264 0.97 -25.65 -17.72
CA ASN A 264 2.26 -26.33 -17.62
C ASN A 264 3.44 -25.36 -17.77
N GLU A 265 3.33 -24.40 -18.66
CA GLU A 265 4.33 -23.35 -18.82
C GLU A 265 4.38 -22.44 -17.58
N TYR A 266 3.20 -22.09 -17.05
CA TYR A 266 3.11 -21.31 -15.82
C TYR A 266 3.81 -22.00 -14.64
N VAL A 267 3.52 -23.27 -14.38
CA VAL A 267 4.20 -24.05 -13.34
C VAL A 267 5.71 -24.12 -13.58
N SER A 268 6.12 -24.31 -14.84
CA SER A 268 7.54 -24.37 -15.18
C SER A 268 8.31 -23.10 -14.91
N ALA A 269 7.67 -21.92 -14.99
CA ALA A 269 8.31 -20.64 -14.70
C ALA A 269 8.81 -20.55 -13.25
N PHE A 270 8.17 -21.23 -12.31
CA PHE A 270 8.57 -21.24 -10.88
C PHE A 270 9.84 -22.05 -10.59
N ARG A 271 10.38 -22.81 -11.57
CA ARG A 271 11.66 -23.52 -11.43
C ARG A 271 12.85 -22.59 -11.35
N ASN A 272 12.73 -21.37 -11.85
CA ASN A 272 13.81 -20.40 -11.88
C ASN A 272 13.93 -19.60 -10.55
N LEU A 273 13.03 -19.82 -9.60
CA LEU A 273 13.09 -19.20 -8.28
C LEU A 273 14.27 -19.74 -7.45
N ILE A 274 14.64 -19.00 -6.41
CA ILE A 274 15.72 -19.39 -5.48
C ILE A 274 15.40 -20.69 -4.71
N THR A 275 14.13 -21.09 -4.64
CA THR A 275 13.66 -22.32 -3.96
C THR A 275 12.55 -22.97 -4.77
N PRO A 276 12.37 -24.30 -4.66
CA PRO A 276 11.31 -25.02 -5.36
C PRO A 276 9.95 -24.99 -4.65
N THR A 277 9.80 -24.35 -3.50
CA THR A 277 8.62 -24.50 -2.61
C THR A 277 7.30 -24.24 -3.32
N ILE A 278 7.18 -23.12 -4.07
CA ILE A 278 5.95 -22.79 -4.80
C ILE A 278 5.79 -23.72 -6.00
N HIS A 279 6.87 -24.02 -6.75
CA HIS A 279 6.83 -24.96 -7.86
C HIS A 279 6.26 -26.32 -7.40
N ASP A 280 6.79 -26.88 -6.32
CA ASP A 280 6.38 -28.21 -5.82
C ASP A 280 4.91 -28.20 -5.34
N ALA A 281 4.46 -27.11 -4.71
CA ALA A 281 3.06 -26.93 -4.35
C ALA A 281 2.13 -26.91 -5.57
N LEU A 282 2.59 -26.31 -6.70
CA LEU A 282 1.81 -26.19 -7.92
C LEU A 282 1.77 -27.47 -8.78
N LEU A 283 2.71 -28.40 -8.61
CA LEU A 283 2.71 -29.67 -9.35
C LEU A 283 1.40 -30.46 -9.19
N HIS A 284 0.75 -30.33 -8.04
CA HIS A 284 -0.48 -31.03 -7.70
C HIS A 284 -1.68 -30.08 -7.52
N ALA A 285 -1.50 -28.80 -7.83
CA ALA A 285 -2.55 -27.81 -7.74
C ALA A 285 -3.51 -27.89 -8.94
N ARG A 286 -4.76 -27.52 -8.69
CA ARG A 286 -5.78 -27.42 -9.73
C ARG A 286 -6.06 -25.92 -10.00
N PRO A 287 -5.80 -25.38 -11.21
CA PRO A 287 -6.18 -24.03 -11.53
C PRO A 287 -7.72 -23.91 -11.59
N VAL A 288 -8.26 -22.84 -11.01
CA VAL A 288 -9.70 -22.57 -10.98
C VAL A 288 -10.06 -21.27 -11.69
N GLU A 289 -9.08 -20.46 -12.05
CA GLU A 289 -9.23 -19.27 -12.87
C GLU A 289 -8.17 -19.25 -13.99
N ASP A 290 -8.44 -18.47 -15.04
CA ASP A 290 -7.48 -18.22 -16.14
C ASP A 290 -6.27 -17.45 -15.61
N LEU A 291 -5.14 -17.62 -16.32
CA LEU A 291 -3.95 -16.79 -16.12
C LEU A 291 -4.24 -15.33 -16.45
N ARG A 292 -3.83 -14.43 -15.57
CA ARG A 292 -3.95 -12.98 -15.74
C ARG A 292 -2.58 -12.34 -15.72
N GLN A 293 -2.30 -11.56 -16.74
CA GLN A 293 -1.05 -10.82 -16.86
C GLN A 293 -1.27 -9.33 -16.59
N PHE A 294 -0.35 -8.74 -15.88
CA PHE A 294 -0.35 -7.32 -15.55
C PHE A 294 1.06 -6.75 -15.64
N ALA A 295 1.20 -5.63 -16.37
CA ALA A 295 2.45 -4.90 -16.46
C ALA A 295 2.51 -3.77 -15.43
N PHE A 296 3.61 -3.71 -14.69
CA PHE A 296 3.92 -2.63 -13.78
C PHE A 296 5.27 -2.02 -14.17
N PRO A 297 5.28 -0.95 -14.97
CA PRO A 297 6.51 -0.39 -15.49
C PRO A 297 7.29 0.44 -14.47
N THR A 298 6.59 1.23 -13.63
CA THR A 298 7.24 2.29 -12.85
C THR A 298 6.57 2.47 -11.49
N SER A 299 7.37 2.49 -10.41
CA SER A 299 6.99 3.04 -9.11
C SER A 299 7.17 4.56 -9.15
N SER A 300 6.23 5.32 -8.59
CA SER A 300 6.28 6.79 -8.65
C SER A 300 5.79 7.42 -7.34
N TRP A 301 6.54 8.39 -6.85
CA TRP A 301 6.19 9.25 -5.74
C TRP A 301 6.12 10.69 -6.23
N ARG A 302 4.93 11.27 -6.24
CA ARG A 302 4.71 12.68 -6.55
C ARG A 302 4.83 13.48 -5.27
N HIS A 303 5.82 14.37 -5.21
CA HIS A 303 6.16 15.12 -4.02
C HIS A 303 5.25 16.35 -3.82
N PHE A 304 3.94 16.12 -3.63
CA PHE A 304 3.01 17.21 -3.31
C PHE A 304 3.39 17.93 -2.02
N GLU A 305 4.04 17.23 -1.09
CA GLU A 305 4.55 17.75 0.17
C GLU A 305 5.70 18.76 0.01
N ARG A 306 6.25 18.84 -1.20
CA ARG A 306 7.28 19.82 -1.57
C ARG A 306 6.75 20.88 -2.52
N SER A 307 5.50 20.77 -2.94
CA SER A 307 4.90 21.71 -3.87
C SER A 307 4.74 23.08 -3.19
N PRO A 308 5.29 24.16 -3.75
CA PRO A 308 5.20 25.48 -3.15
C PRO A 308 3.78 26.05 -3.19
N ARG A 309 2.91 25.47 -4.02
CA ARG A 309 1.54 25.93 -4.22
C ARG A 309 0.59 24.77 -4.43
N LEU A 310 -0.05 24.32 -3.35
CA LEU A 310 -1.14 23.37 -3.42
C LEU A 310 -2.48 24.11 -3.41
N PRO A 311 -3.40 23.86 -4.38
CA PRO A 311 -4.73 24.48 -4.36
C PRO A 311 -5.47 24.19 -3.06
N ARG A 312 -6.00 25.24 -2.40
CA ARG A 312 -6.81 25.08 -1.19
C ARG A 312 -8.01 24.18 -1.47
N GLY A 313 -8.26 23.20 -0.61
CA GLY A 313 -9.35 22.23 -0.77
C GLY A 313 -9.03 21.05 -1.67
N LEU A 314 -7.76 20.85 -2.07
CA LEU A 314 -7.29 19.67 -2.79
C LEU A 314 -6.44 18.78 -1.88
N LEU A 315 -6.74 17.47 -1.83
CA LEU A 315 -5.95 16.50 -1.08
C LEU A 315 -5.74 15.21 -1.89
N PRO A 316 -4.62 15.07 -2.63
CA PRO A 316 -4.24 13.78 -3.22
C PRO A 316 -3.89 12.77 -2.13
N ILE A 317 -4.29 11.48 -2.33
CA ILE A 317 -4.05 10.40 -1.36
C ILE A 317 -3.85 9.05 -2.09
N ALA A 318 -3.25 8.08 -1.42
CA ALA A 318 -3.00 6.72 -1.90
C ALA A 318 -2.16 6.71 -3.20
N ASP A 319 -2.55 5.93 -4.20
CA ASP A 319 -1.80 5.80 -5.46
C ASP A 319 -1.78 7.10 -6.29
N SER A 320 -2.67 8.06 -6.02
CA SER A 320 -2.62 9.39 -6.62
C SER A 320 -1.42 10.20 -6.11
N PHE A 321 -0.96 9.88 -4.91
CA PHE A 321 0.21 10.49 -4.27
C PHE A 321 1.48 9.65 -4.52
N CYS A 322 1.43 8.36 -4.14
CA CYS A 322 2.58 7.47 -4.24
C CYS A 322 2.15 6.06 -4.66
N ARG A 323 2.65 5.61 -5.80
CA ARG A 323 2.32 4.32 -6.40
C ARG A 323 3.51 3.39 -6.34
N PHE A 324 3.33 2.24 -5.70
CA PHE A 324 4.38 1.25 -5.45
C PHE A 324 4.30 0.05 -6.39
N ASN A 325 5.44 -0.58 -6.60
CA ASN A 325 5.51 -1.97 -7.07
C ASN A 325 4.68 -2.88 -6.13
N PRO A 326 3.67 -3.60 -6.64
CA PRO A 326 2.68 -4.30 -5.80
C PRO A 326 3.21 -5.55 -5.09
N ILE A 327 4.40 -6.05 -5.41
CA ILE A 327 4.90 -7.37 -4.98
C ILE A 327 5.00 -7.54 -3.46
N ASN A 328 5.24 -6.45 -2.73
CA ASN A 328 5.31 -6.50 -1.27
C ASN A 328 3.93 -6.32 -0.61
N GLY A 329 2.85 -6.21 -1.38
CA GLY A 329 1.48 -6.11 -0.88
C GLY A 329 1.16 -4.85 -0.08
N GLN A 330 1.96 -3.79 -0.18
CA GLN A 330 1.95 -2.67 0.76
C GLN A 330 1.02 -1.51 0.38
N GLY A 331 0.56 -1.43 -0.88
CA GLY A 331 -0.22 -0.28 -1.37
C GLY A 331 -1.51 -0.01 -0.58
N MET A 332 -2.27 -1.05 -0.27
CA MET A 332 -3.49 -0.92 0.54
C MET A 332 -3.20 -0.47 1.97
N SER A 333 -2.18 -1.06 2.57
CA SER A 333 -1.77 -0.74 3.95
C SER A 333 -1.21 0.66 4.04
N SER A 334 -0.43 1.10 3.04
CA SER A 334 0.01 2.50 2.93
C SER A 334 -1.17 3.47 2.81
N ALA A 335 -2.19 3.14 2.00
CA ALA A 335 -3.39 3.97 1.88
C ALA A 335 -4.17 4.08 3.20
N ALA A 336 -4.27 2.98 3.96
CA ALA A 336 -4.88 2.98 5.30
C ALA A 336 -4.09 3.83 6.31
N LEU A 337 -2.75 3.76 6.26
CA LEU A 337 -1.88 4.59 7.09
C LEU A 337 -1.98 6.07 6.75
N GLN A 338 -2.13 6.42 5.46
CA GLN A 338 -2.39 7.80 5.03
C GLN A 338 -3.73 8.30 5.56
N ALA A 339 -4.78 7.44 5.55
CA ALA A 339 -6.07 7.80 6.14
C ALA A 339 -5.97 7.95 7.66
N ARG A 340 -5.15 7.16 8.36
CA ARG A 340 -4.87 7.35 9.78
C ARG A 340 -4.15 8.67 10.06
N LEU A 341 -3.17 9.04 9.23
CA LEU A 341 -2.55 10.36 9.31
C LEU A 341 -3.59 11.47 9.14
N LEU A 342 -4.46 11.34 8.12
CA LEU A 342 -5.54 12.29 7.88
C LEU A 342 -6.44 12.45 9.11
N ARG A 343 -6.80 11.36 9.80
CA ARG A 343 -7.57 11.40 11.06
C ARG A 343 -6.85 12.20 12.14
N ASN A 344 -5.59 11.91 12.37
CA ASN A 344 -4.82 12.59 13.42
C ASN A 344 -4.69 14.10 13.15
N VAL A 345 -4.43 14.47 11.89
CA VAL A 345 -4.34 15.88 11.50
C VAL A 345 -5.69 16.60 11.61
N LEU A 346 -6.80 15.92 11.31
CA LEU A 346 -8.14 16.50 11.47
C LEU A 346 -8.47 16.82 12.94
N GLU A 347 -8.03 15.98 13.87
CA GLU A 347 -8.22 16.21 15.32
C GLU A 347 -7.61 17.56 15.75
N ASP A 348 -6.47 17.94 15.17
CA ASP A 348 -5.78 19.22 15.45
C ASP A 348 -6.37 20.38 14.62
N ALA A 349 -6.67 20.13 13.36
CA ALA A 349 -7.12 21.16 12.40
C ALA A 349 -8.48 21.80 12.76
N VAL A 350 -9.35 21.10 13.50
CA VAL A 350 -10.70 21.60 13.88
C VAL A 350 -10.64 22.92 14.65
N ALA A 351 -9.58 23.17 15.39
CA ALA A 351 -9.43 24.35 16.23
C ALA A 351 -8.89 25.58 15.47
N GLU A 352 -8.43 25.38 14.23
CA GLU A 352 -7.78 26.42 13.44
C GLU A 352 -8.79 27.35 12.74
N SER A 353 -8.37 28.55 12.41
CA SER A 353 -9.21 29.57 11.76
C SER A 353 -9.65 29.19 10.33
N ASP A 354 -8.82 28.45 9.59
CA ASP A 354 -9.13 27.77 8.33
C ASP A 354 -8.80 26.28 8.45
N PRO A 355 -9.74 25.45 8.96
CA PRO A 355 -9.49 24.05 9.19
C PRO A 355 -9.11 23.26 7.93
N VAL A 356 -9.56 23.67 6.74
CA VAL A 356 -9.24 23.00 5.47
C VAL A 356 -7.79 23.25 5.09
N VAL A 357 -7.27 24.45 5.29
CA VAL A 357 -5.85 24.76 5.07
C VAL A 357 -4.98 24.04 6.08
N ALA A 358 -5.34 24.10 7.37
CA ALA A 358 -4.61 23.43 8.44
C ALA A 358 -4.53 21.92 8.21
N LEU A 359 -5.64 21.31 7.76
CA LEU A 359 -5.69 19.91 7.35
C LEU A 359 -4.69 19.59 6.22
N GLN A 360 -4.68 20.41 5.16
CA GLN A 360 -3.77 20.20 4.02
C GLN A 360 -2.31 20.32 4.46
N GLU A 361 -1.96 21.38 5.18
CA GLU A 361 -0.60 21.63 5.65
C GLU A 361 -0.12 20.53 6.60
N GLY A 362 -0.94 20.14 7.57
CA GLY A 362 -0.62 19.06 8.51
C GLY A 362 -0.45 17.71 7.82
N PHE A 363 -1.31 17.40 6.85
CA PHE A 363 -1.19 16.17 6.07
C PHE A 363 0.10 16.17 5.22
N MET A 364 0.40 17.25 4.53
CA MET A 364 1.63 17.38 3.73
C MET A 364 2.88 17.31 4.61
N ALA A 365 2.88 17.90 5.80
CA ALA A 365 4.00 17.81 6.73
C ALA A 365 4.26 16.39 7.24
N GLY A 366 3.20 15.58 7.43
CA GLY A 366 3.32 14.22 7.99
C GLY A 366 3.50 13.11 6.95
N ILE A 367 3.10 13.33 5.69
CA ILE A 367 2.94 12.23 4.72
C ILE A 367 4.25 11.54 4.34
N ALA A 368 5.35 12.27 4.26
CA ALA A 368 6.65 11.70 3.93
C ALA A 368 7.07 10.59 4.90
N SER A 369 6.83 10.77 6.21
CA SER A 369 7.13 9.78 7.23
C SER A 369 6.31 8.48 7.07
N VAL A 370 5.09 8.57 6.56
CA VAL A 370 4.22 7.42 6.26
C VAL A 370 4.68 6.68 5.02
N LEU A 371 5.21 7.40 4.01
CA LEU A 371 5.56 6.85 2.70
C LEU A 371 6.99 6.33 2.63
N GLU A 372 7.92 6.82 3.45
CA GLU A 372 9.35 6.45 3.40
C GLU A 372 9.58 4.93 3.50
N THR A 373 8.94 4.27 4.47
CA THR A 373 9.12 2.82 4.66
C THR A 373 8.58 2.01 3.49
N PRO A 374 7.29 2.17 3.06
CA PRO A 374 6.78 1.42 1.93
C PRO A 374 7.49 1.77 0.61
N TRP A 375 7.96 3.03 0.41
CA TRP A 375 8.75 3.40 -0.75
C TRP A 375 10.07 2.64 -0.81
N ALA A 376 10.84 2.65 0.28
CA ALA A 376 12.11 1.94 0.36
C ALA A 376 11.95 0.42 0.16
N MET A 377 10.92 -0.19 0.76
CA MET A 377 10.58 -1.61 0.55
C MET A 377 10.27 -1.93 -0.91
N ALA A 378 9.58 -1.01 -1.62
CA ALA A 378 9.23 -1.19 -3.01
C ALA A 378 10.41 -1.04 -3.96
N THR A 379 11.37 -0.15 -3.65
CA THR A 379 12.35 0.31 -4.63
C THR A 379 13.77 -0.16 -4.38
N ASN A 380 14.21 -0.31 -3.13
CA ASN A 380 15.60 -0.61 -2.84
C ASN A 380 16.10 -1.89 -3.51
N ARG A 381 15.29 -2.95 -3.46
CA ARG A 381 15.67 -4.22 -4.05
C ARG A 381 15.63 -4.19 -5.58
N ASP A 382 14.73 -3.42 -6.17
CA ASP A 382 14.66 -3.21 -7.62
C ASP A 382 15.87 -2.41 -8.13
N LEU A 383 16.33 -1.42 -7.36
CA LEU A 383 17.52 -0.60 -7.69
C LEU A 383 18.86 -1.36 -7.67
N LEU A 384 18.90 -2.60 -7.16
CA LEU A 384 20.06 -3.48 -7.24
C LEU A 384 20.29 -4.04 -8.66
N PHE A 385 19.31 -3.97 -9.54
CA PHE A 385 19.48 -4.38 -10.93
C PHE A 385 20.09 -3.23 -11.75
N PRO A 386 21.15 -3.50 -12.54
CA PRO A 386 21.85 -2.46 -13.30
C PRO A 386 21.01 -1.75 -14.35
N ASP A 387 20.01 -2.45 -14.90
CA ASP A 387 19.08 -1.95 -15.92
C ASP A 387 17.94 -1.11 -15.36
N VAL A 388 17.76 -1.08 -14.03
CA VAL A 388 16.74 -0.26 -13.37
C VAL A 388 17.15 1.19 -13.34
N ARG A 389 16.31 2.03 -13.95
CA ARG A 389 16.45 3.48 -13.91
C ARG A 389 15.76 4.04 -12.66
N GLY A 390 16.43 4.90 -11.95
CA GLY A 390 15.95 5.54 -10.74
C GLY A 390 17.10 6.10 -9.92
N LEU A 391 16.79 7.11 -9.12
CA LEU A 391 17.78 7.71 -8.22
C LEU A 391 18.09 6.73 -7.09
N ARG A 392 19.36 6.39 -6.91
CA ARG A 392 19.86 5.65 -5.76
C ARG A 392 20.18 6.64 -4.64
N PRO A 393 19.70 6.41 -3.41
CA PRO A 393 20.10 7.24 -2.26
C PRO A 393 21.63 7.31 -2.10
N GLU A 394 22.13 8.39 -1.52
CA GLU A 394 23.60 8.57 -1.30
C GLU A 394 24.22 7.37 -0.57
N ASN A 395 23.55 6.86 0.46
CA ASN A 395 24.01 5.72 1.26
C ASN A 395 23.37 4.40 0.81
N PHE A 396 23.09 4.24 -0.48
CA PHE A 396 22.36 3.08 -1.01
C PHE A 396 23.07 1.76 -0.67
N GLN A 397 24.38 1.66 -0.97
CA GLN A 397 25.16 0.45 -0.74
C GLN A 397 25.21 0.09 0.75
N GLU A 398 25.47 1.07 1.62
CA GLU A 398 25.45 0.87 3.09
C GLU A 398 24.08 0.40 3.57
N GLY A 399 22.99 0.91 2.99
CA GLY A 399 21.63 0.49 3.29
C GLY A 399 21.36 -0.98 2.94
N ILE A 400 21.91 -1.46 1.83
CA ILE A 400 21.81 -2.86 1.40
C ILE A 400 22.64 -3.79 2.29
N GLU A 401 23.86 -3.40 2.64
CA GLU A 401 24.71 -4.15 3.56
C GLU A 401 24.08 -4.28 4.95
N PHE A 402 23.45 -3.19 5.42
CA PHE A 402 22.70 -3.21 6.65
C PHE A 402 21.50 -4.16 6.60
N GLU A 403 20.72 -4.12 5.51
CA GLU A 403 19.58 -5.02 5.32
C GLU A 403 20.03 -6.48 5.33
N SER A 404 21.12 -6.80 4.64
CA SER A 404 21.71 -8.14 4.64
C SER A 404 22.16 -8.57 6.04
N ALA A 405 22.86 -7.70 6.77
CA ALA A 405 23.28 -7.99 8.13
C ALA A 405 22.11 -8.17 9.10
N MET A 406 21.07 -7.36 8.94
CA MET A 406 19.82 -7.49 9.71
C MET A 406 19.15 -8.84 9.46
N PHE A 407 19.03 -9.29 8.21
CA PHE A 407 18.42 -10.59 7.91
C PHE A 407 19.26 -11.76 8.45
N ARG A 408 20.61 -11.70 8.36
CA ARG A 408 21.48 -12.68 9.01
C ARG A 408 21.26 -12.74 10.51
N ALA A 409 21.21 -11.59 11.19
CA ALA A 409 20.93 -11.50 12.61
C ALA A 409 19.52 -12.02 12.97
N ALA A 410 18.52 -11.73 12.16
CA ALA A 410 17.14 -12.19 12.37
C ALA A 410 17.00 -13.74 12.37
N VAL A 411 17.94 -14.47 11.75
CA VAL A 411 17.96 -15.93 11.80
C VAL A 411 18.14 -16.43 13.23
N THR A 412 19.03 -15.82 14.01
CA THR A 412 19.40 -16.29 15.35
C THR A 412 18.78 -15.46 16.49
N ASP A 413 18.57 -14.17 16.26
CA ASP A 413 18.04 -13.24 17.27
C ASP A 413 16.55 -12.94 17.05
N PRO A 414 15.64 -13.38 17.97
CA PRO A 414 14.21 -13.14 17.84
C PRO A 414 13.81 -11.67 18.00
N VAL A 415 14.62 -10.84 18.68
CA VAL A 415 14.34 -9.40 18.85
C VAL A 415 14.58 -8.67 17.53
N VAL A 416 15.69 -8.96 16.85
CA VAL A 416 15.98 -8.42 15.51
C VAL A 416 14.93 -8.92 14.51
N HIS A 417 14.57 -10.22 14.58
CA HIS A 417 13.54 -10.78 13.70
C HIS A 417 12.20 -10.06 13.89
N LYS A 418 11.79 -9.83 15.16
CA LYS A 418 10.55 -9.09 15.42
C LYS A 418 10.61 -7.67 14.88
N ALA A 419 11.69 -6.94 15.16
CA ALA A 419 11.86 -5.57 14.67
C ALA A 419 11.80 -5.50 13.13
N ALA A 420 12.48 -6.43 12.44
CA ALA A 420 12.43 -6.54 10.99
C ALA A 420 11.01 -6.80 10.46
N MET A 421 10.27 -7.69 11.12
CA MET A 421 8.89 -8.00 10.73
C MET A 421 7.92 -6.86 11.05
N ASP A 422 8.06 -6.17 12.18
CA ASP A 422 7.22 -5.02 12.52
C ASP A 422 7.38 -3.90 11.47
N VAL A 423 8.59 -3.66 10.98
CA VAL A 423 8.84 -2.70 9.89
C VAL A 423 8.29 -3.22 8.55
N ASN A 424 8.52 -4.50 8.22
CA ASN A 424 8.00 -5.12 6.99
C ASN A 424 6.46 -5.08 6.94
N GLN A 425 5.81 -5.21 8.08
CA GLN A 425 4.36 -5.15 8.22
C GLN A 425 3.80 -3.73 8.40
N LEU A 426 4.65 -2.70 8.26
CA LEU A 426 4.27 -1.29 8.43
C LEU A 426 3.64 -0.98 9.81
N LEU A 427 3.97 -1.76 10.84
CA LEU A 427 3.62 -1.48 12.23
C LEU A 427 4.54 -0.43 12.85
N GLN A 428 5.79 -0.41 12.40
CA GLN A 428 6.83 0.49 12.86
C GLN A 428 7.56 1.13 11.66
N PRO A 429 8.06 2.36 11.82
CA PRO A 429 8.90 3.01 10.80
C PRO A 429 10.30 2.38 10.76
N ARG A 430 10.95 2.42 9.58
CA ARG A 430 12.27 1.81 9.41
C ARG A 430 13.36 2.39 10.33
N VAL A 431 13.19 3.59 10.87
CA VAL A 431 14.12 4.17 11.85
C VAL A 431 14.26 3.30 13.11
N LEU A 432 13.25 2.50 13.45
CA LEU A 432 13.32 1.53 14.55
C LEU A 432 14.53 0.59 14.40
N LEU A 433 14.82 0.13 13.18
CA LEU A 433 15.94 -0.78 12.90
C LEU A 433 17.31 -0.15 13.17
N ARG A 434 17.36 1.18 13.26
CA ARG A 434 18.58 1.94 13.57
C ARG A 434 18.67 2.39 15.03
N SER A 435 17.78 1.92 15.89
CA SER A 435 17.88 2.17 17.31
C SER A 435 19.11 1.46 17.91
N PRO A 436 19.82 2.06 18.90
CA PRO A 436 21.08 1.53 19.40
C PRO A 436 21.00 0.05 19.81
N HIS A 437 19.97 -0.34 20.54
CA HIS A 437 19.80 -1.73 20.99
C HIS A 437 19.59 -2.74 19.87
N ILE A 438 19.00 -2.35 18.71
CA ILE A 438 18.86 -3.22 17.54
C ILE A 438 20.18 -3.30 16.79
N ILE A 439 20.90 -2.18 16.64
CA ILE A 439 22.22 -2.13 16.02
C ILE A 439 23.19 -3.05 16.76
N GLU A 440 23.30 -2.91 18.10
CA GLU A 440 24.20 -3.75 18.91
C GLU A 440 23.93 -5.25 18.72
N ARG A 441 22.67 -5.65 18.61
CA ARG A 441 22.29 -7.05 18.34
C ARG A 441 22.67 -7.51 16.93
N ILE A 442 22.45 -6.63 15.93
CA ILE A 442 22.85 -6.93 14.55
C ILE A 442 24.38 -7.08 14.47
N GLU A 443 25.13 -6.18 15.08
CA GLU A 443 26.60 -6.25 15.13
C GLU A 443 27.09 -7.50 15.86
N ALA A 444 26.53 -7.82 17.02
CA ALA A 444 26.87 -9.03 17.76
C ALA A 444 26.65 -10.32 16.95
N ALA A 445 25.53 -10.41 16.24
CA ALA A 445 25.20 -11.57 15.40
C ALA A 445 26.09 -11.69 14.15
N ASN A 446 26.71 -10.58 13.69
CA ASN A 446 27.60 -10.56 12.52
C ASN A 446 29.11 -10.53 12.87
N GLY A 447 29.47 -10.74 14.15
CA GLY A 447 30.87 -10.86 14.57
C GLY A 447 31.61 -9.54 14.74
N GLY A 448 30.93 -8.42 14.90
CA GLY A 448 31.50 -7.11 15.15
C GLY A 448 30.88 -5.98 14.36
N ARG A 449 31.52 -4.81 14.37
CA ARG A 449 31.01 -3.62 13.68
C ARG A 449 30.82 -3.87 12.18
N ILE A 450 29.63 -3.57 11.71
CA ILE A 450 29.33 -3.52 10.28
C ILE A 450 29.85 -2.17 9.79
N GLY A 451 30.65 -2.17 8.71
CA GLY A 451 31.37 -0.99 8.20
C GLY A 451 30.46 0.09 7.60
N TRP A 452 29.67 0.74 8.45
CA TRP A 452 28.80 1.85 8.08
C TRP A 452 29.05 3.05 9.01
N SER A 453 29.09 4.22 8.41
CA SER A 453 29.17 5.47 9.13
C SER A 453 27.83 5.69 9.83
N HIS A 454 27.82 5.80 11.17
CA HIS A 454 26.67 6.29 11.91
C HIS A 454 26.27 7.66 11.35
N PRO A 455 25.12 7.85 10.74
CA PRO A 455 24.58 9.19 10.61
C PRO A 455 24.35 9.67 12.05
N SER A 456 25.04 10.73 12.44
CA SER A 456 24.80 11.39 13.71
C SER A 456 23.30 11.59 13.91
N VAL A 457 22.75 11.04 14.98
CA VAL A 457 21.33 11.12 15.40
C VAL A 457 20.99 12.55 15.85
N MET A 458 21.55 13.57 15.24
CA MET A 458 21.40 14.96 15.60
C MET A 458 20.97 15.84 14.43
N ALA A 459 19.81 15.55 13.81
CA ALA A 459 19.15 16.54 12.96
C ALA A 459 17.67 16.24 12.66
N ALA A 460 16.91 15.71 13.62
CA ALA A 460 15.45 15.66 13.49
C ALA A 460 14.73 15.62 14.85
N SER A 461 15.27 16.34 15.85
CA SER A 461 14.54 16.56 17.11
C SER A 461 14.23 18.04 17.26
N SER A 462 13.39 18.57 16.38
CA SER A 462 12.65 19.79 16.66
C SER A 462 11.22 19.58 16.23
N SER A 463 10.34 19.52 17.25
CA SER A 463 8.90 19.60 17.17
C SER A 463 8.12 18.40 16.62
N LEU A 464 7.98 17.34 17.41
CA LEU A 464 6.70 16.66 17.60
C LEU A 464 6.73 15.92 18.97
N ASN A 465 6.15 16.55 19.97
CA ASN A 465 5.81 15.89 21.24
C ASN A 465 4.72 14.84 20.95
N LEU A 466 5.13 13.61 20.70
CA LEU A 466 4.23 12.46 20.78
C LEU A 466 3.95 12.19 22.26
N ARG A 467 2.81 12.65 22.75
CA ARG A 467 2.27 12.18 24.02
C ARG A 467 1.97 10.68 23.88
N THR A 468 2.84 9.88 24.43
CA THR A 468 2.57 8.49 24.77
C THR A 468 1.57 8.47 25.93
N THR A 469 0.33 8.09 25.65
CA THR A 469 -0.60 7.64 26.70
C THR A 469 -0.55 6.11 26.72
N VAL A 470 -0.23 5.61 27.91
CA VAL A 470 -0.20 4.20 28.34
C VAL A 470 -1.56 3.55 28.18
#